data_419d5591a732a0b5017df07470ddebd0
#
_entry.id   419d5591a732a0b5017df07470ddebd0
#
_cell.length_a   1.000
_cell.length_b   1.000
_cell.length_c   1.000
_cell.angle_alpha   90.00
_cell.angle_beta   90.00
_cell.angle_gamma   90.00
#
_symmetry.space_group_name_H-M   'P 1'
#
loop_
_entity.id
_entity.type
_entity.pdbx_description
1 polymer ?
#
loop_
_entity_poly.entity_id
_entity_poly.type
_entity_poly.pdbx_seq_one_letter_code
_entity_poly.pdbx_strand_id
1 'polypeptide(L)'
;MPFGLRNAGATYQRLVDKTFHGQIDRNLEVYVDDLVIKSRTEDEIVRDIEETFKTLRKINMKLNPKKCTFGVEEGMFLGYQVNTNGIRICPDKVDAVLSVQSPKCLKDVQKLNGRLASLNRFLAKSAEKSLPFFKTLKKCTKKSDFLRTEEAEAAFKQMKEHIAKFPMLTAPEEQEELIVYLAASKEAVSAVLMTEREARQMPIYFVSRAIRGPEINYTAMEKLVRALVHASKRLRRYFQAHPITVITDQPSKNILSNSEVAGRMQKWSIQLGEFGIHNRPRVSVKGQVLADFIVERPEDEGLDNSAKEEEPLPTRWTLFTDGSSCVDGCRAGVILTDPEGMEFTYALRFQFETTKQNTKH
;
A
#
# COMPACT_ATOMS: atom_id res chain seq x y z
N MET A 1 37.28 13.09 2.74
CA MET A 1 36.77 13.17 4.13
C MET A 1 37.35 12.01 4.93
N PRO A 2 37.72 12.21 6.21
CA PRO A 2 38.12 11.10 7.06
C PRO A 2 36.97 10.12 7.29
N PHE A 3 37.25 8.82 7.33
CA PHE A 3 36.31 7.79 7.67
C PHE A 3 35.86 7.89 9.14
N GLY A 4 34.63 7.55 9.44
CA GLY A 4 34.09 7.44 10.80
C GLY A 4 33.39 8.70 11.35
N LEU A 5 33.35 9.80 10.63
CA LEU A 5 32.53 10.95 11.00
C LEU A 5 31.05 10.67 10.87
N ARG A 6 30.26 10.91 11.92
CA ARG A 6 28.79 10.67 11.90
C ARG A 6 28.03 11.50 10.86
N ASN A 7 28.54 12.68 10.53
CA ASN A 7 27.92 13.60 9.57
C ASN A 7 28.59 13.58 8.19
N ALA A 8 29.47 12.62 7.91
CA ALA A 8 30.18 12.54 6.63
C ALA A 8 29.22 12.51 5.43
N GLY A 9 28.22 11.63 5.45
CA GLY A 9 27.22 11.52 4.39
C GLY A 9 26.44 12.81 4.16
N ALA A 10 25.97 13.46 5.23
CA ALA A 10 25.22 14.72 5.12
C ALA A 10 26.09 15.88 4.58
N THR A 11 27.37 15.91 4.97
CA THR A 11 28.30 16.94 4.49
C THR A 11 28.64 16.72 3.01
N TYR A 12 28.84 15.47 2.63
CA TYR A 12 29.07 15.09 1.23
C TYR A 12 27.84 15.42 0.37
N GLN A 13 26.66 15.08 0.82
CA GLN A 13 25.40 15.41 0.12
C GLN A 13 25.26 16.93 -0.11
N ARG A 14 25.54 17.75 0.91
CA ARG A 14 25.51 19.22 0.75
C ARG A 14 26.53 19.73 -0.28
N LEU A 15 27.70 19.13 -0.34
CA LEU A 15 28.71 19.48 -1.34
C LEU A 15 28.17 19.18 -2.74
N VAL A 16 27.60 17.99 -2.93
CA VAL A 16 27.07 17.54 -4.21
C VAL A 16 25.85 18.37 -4.61
N ASP A 17 24.89 18.60 -3.71
CA ASP A 17 23.72 19.45 -3.95
C ASP A 17 24.11 20.85 -4.41
N LYS A 18 25.13 21.45 -3.78
CA LYS A 18 25.65 22.76 -4.18
C LYS A 18 26.34 22.72 -5.54
N THR A 19 27.10 21.66 -5.80
CA THR A 19 27.90 21.54 -7.03
C THR A 19 27.05 21.27 -8.27
N PHE A 20 26.07 20.40 -8.11
CA PHE A 20 25.22 19.92 -9.22
C PHE A 20 23.82 20.52 -9.19
N HIS A 21 23.59 21.62 -8.47
CA HIS A 21 22.25 22.22 -8.29
C HIS A 21 21.51 22.49 -9.60
N GLY A 22 22.22 22.80 -10.71
CA GLY A 22 21.63 23.03 -12.02
C GLY A 22 21.36 21.75 -12.85
N GLN A 23 21.81 20.60 -12.38
CA GLN A 23 21.66 19.30 -13.04
C GLN A 23 20.74 18.35 -12.27
N ILE A 24 20.68 18.47 -10.95
CA ILE A 24 19.80 17.65 -10.07
C ILE A 24 18.35 17.89 -10.50
N ASP A 25 17.56 16.83 -10.49
CA ASP A 25 16.16 16.74 -10.96
C ASP A 25 15.97 16.90 -12.47
N ARG A 26 16.95 17.41 -13.21
CA ARG A 26 16.91 17.54 -14.67
C ARG A 26 17.46 16.30 -15.36
N ASN A 27 18.76 16.10 -15.31
CA ASN A 27 19.47 14.99 -15.96
C ASN A 27 20.38 14.20 -15.02
N LEU A 28 20.39 14.54 -13.74
CA LEU A 28 21.26 13.94 -12.74
C LEU A 28 20.50 13.66 -11.45
N GLU A 29 20.66 12.45 -10.92
CA GLU A 29 20.26 12.08 -9.57
C GLU A 29 21.51 11.74 -8.76
N VAL A 30 21.60 12.28 -7.55
CA VAL A 30 22.76 12.03 -6.67
C VAL A 30 22.31 11.68 -5.28
N TYR A 31 22.90 10.65 -4.73
CA TYR A 31 22.73 10.28 -3.33
C TYR A 31 24.08 9.86 -2.73
N VAL A 32 24.65 10.74 -1.92
CA VAL A 32 25.99 10.56 -1.35
C VAL A 32 27.01 10.20 -2.45
N ASP A 33 27.50 8.96 -2.50
CA ASP A 33 28.52 8.50 -3.45
C ASP A 33 27.94 8.05 -4.80
N ASP A 34 26.63 7.76 -4.86
CA ASP A 34 25.97 7.24 -6.05
C ASP A 34 25.47 8.41 -6.94
N LEU A 35 25.83 8.38 -8.23
CA LEU A 35 25.51 9.39 -9.20
C LEU A 35 24.94 8.72 -10.45
N VAL A 36 23.74 9.12 -10.86
CA VAL A 36 23.04 8.57 -12.03
C VAL A 36 22.70 9.69 -13.01
N ILE A 37 23.22 9.60 -14.21
CA ILE A 37 22.87 10.49 -15.34
C ILE A 37 21.74 9.81 -16.10
N LYS A 38 20.66 10.53 -16.37
CA LYS A 38 19.47 10.07 -17.09
C LYS A 38 19.21 10.99 -18.28
N SER A 39 18.91 10.41 -19.42
CA SER A 39 18.57 11.15 -20.65
C SER A 39 17.55 10.36 -21.46
N ARG A 40 16.87 11.03 -22.39
CA ARG A 40 15.83 10.39 -23.21
C ARG A 40 16.37 9.80 -24.51
N THR A 41 17.46 10.34 -25.02
CA THR A 41 18.07 9.92 -26.28
C THR A 41 19.58 9.69 -26.11
N GLU A 42 20.18 8.97 -27.05
CA GLU A 42 21.62 8.70 -27.07
C GLU A 42 22.45 10.00 -27.22
N ASP A 43 21.99 10.94 -28.02
CA ASP A 43 22.69 12.23 -28.23
C ASP A 43 22.61 13.09 -26.94
N GLU A 44 21.49 13.04 -26.22
CA GLU A 44 21.34 13.76 -24.95
C GLU A 44 22.27 13.18 -23.89
N ILE A 45 22.37 11.83 -23.78
CA ILE A 45 23.20 11.21 -22.74
C ILE A 45 24.66 11.58 -22.89
N VAL A 46 25.17 11.70 -24.11
CA VAL A 46 26.55 12.12 -24.36
C VAL A 46 26.80 13.57 -23.89
N ARG A 47 25.87 14.47 -24.17
CA ARG A 47 25.94 15.89 -23.73
C ARG A 47 25.83 15.98 -22.20
N ASP A 48 24.93 15.23 -21.58
CA ASP A 48 24.69 15.23 -20.14
C ASP A 48 25.90 14.64 -19.37
N ILE A 49 26.55 13.62 -19.92
CA ILE A 49 27.81 13.08 -19.40
C ILE A 49 28.91 14.13 -19.51
N GLU A 50 29.02 14.83 -20.65
CA GLU A 50 30.03 15.87 -20.82
C GLU A 50 29.85 17.03 -19.84
N GLU A 51 28.61 17.50 -19.63
CA GLU A 51 28.26 18.52 -18.65
C GLU A 51 28.65 18.08 -17.23
N THR A 52 28.29 16.85 -16.86
CA THR A 52 28.62 16.29 -15.57
C THR A 52 30.14 16.19 -15.37
N PHE A 53 30.88 15.73 -16.37
CA PHE A 53 32.33 15.64 -16.29
C PHE A 53 33.01 17.03 -16.23
N LYS A 54 32.49 18.05 -16.92
CA LYS A 54 32.96 19.43 -16.78
C LYS A 54 32.79 19.91 -15.33
N THR A 55 31.66 19.59 -14.71
CA THR A 55 31.37 19.95 -13.30
C THR A 55 32.30 19.20 -12.34
N LEU A 56 32.52 17.90 -12.52
CA LEU A 56 33.44 17.09 -11.71
C LEU A 56 34.89 17.63 -11.80
N ARG A 57 35.35 18.00 -12.99
CA ARG A 57 36.69 18.59 -13.21
C ARG A 57 36.86 19.92 -12.48
N LYS A 58 35.83 20.79 -12.47
CA LYS A 58 35.86 22.08 -11.75
C LYS A 58 36.11 21.93 -10.26
N ILE A 59 35.56 20.88 -9.64
CA ILE A 59 35.71 20.60 -8.21
C ILE A 59 36.82 19.58 -7.90
N ASN A 60 37.59 19.19 -8.92
CA ASN A 60 38.65 18.19 -8.82
C ASN A 60 38.22 16.85 -8.19
N MET A 61 36.96 16.44 -8.51
CA MET A 61 36.41 15.15 -8.07
C MET A 61 36.75 14.06 -9.08
N LYS A 62 37.20 12.90 -8.61
CA LYS A 62 37.58 11.76 -9.45
C LYS A 62 36.56 10.63 -9.29
N LEU A 63 36.19 10.04 -10.43
CA LEU A 63 35.39 8.83 -10.49
C LEU A 63 36.26 7.57 -10.42
N ASN A 64 35.69 6.47 -9.93
CA ASN A 64 36.33 5.17 -10.01
C ASN A 64 35.82 4.44 -11.27
N PRO A 65 36.63 4.29 -12.34
CA PRO A 65 36.18 3.69 -13.59
C PRO A 65 35.63 2.27 -13.44
N LYS A 66 36.14 1.51 -12.45
CA LYS A 66 35.71 0.13 -12.18
C LYS A 66 34.29 0.03 -11.62
N LYS A 67 33.72 1.15 -11.16
CA LYS A 67 32.36 1.26 -10.62
C LYS A 67 31.43 2.04 -11.54
N CYS A 68 31.92 2.54 -12.65
CA CYS A 68 31.12 3.29 -13.61
C CYS A 68 30.60 2.36 -14.71
N THR A 69 29.34 2.54 -15.04
CA THR A 69 28.68 1.84 -16.18
C THR A 69 28.07 2.91 -17.06
N PHE A 70 28.20 2.79 -18.38
CA PHE A 70 27.75 3.75 -19.37
C PHE A 70 26.90 3.08 -20.44
N GLY A 71 25.94 3.82 -21.02
CA GLY A 71 25.15 3.36 -22.17
C GLY A 71 24.27 2.14 -21.85
N VAL A 72 23.64 2.13 -20.68
CA VAL A 72 22.75 1.03 -20.24
C VAL A 72 21.32 1.55 -20.13
N GLU A 73 20.35 0.70 -20.50
CA GLU A 73 18.93 1.00 -20.37
C GLU A 73 18.43 0.87 -18.91
N GLU A 74 19.14 0.10 -18.10
CA GLU A 74 18.86 -0.08 -16.68
C GLU A 74 20.14 -0.07 -15.86
N GLY A 75 20.05 0.48 -14.67
CA GLY A 75 21.18 0.62 -13.75
C GLY A 75 20.81 0.36 -12.30
N MET A 76 21.86 0.14 -11.49
CA MET A 76 21.70 -0.02 -10.05
C MET A 76 21.78 1.33 -9.36
N PHE A 77 20.74 1.69 -8.61
CA PHE A 77 20.71 2.90 -7.79
C PHE A 77 20.06 2.61 -6.43
N LEU A 78 20.72 2.98 -5.35
CA LEU A 78 20.29 2.76 -3.96
C LEU A 78 19.92 1.29 -3.66
N GLY A 79 20.55 0.36 -4.36
CA GLY A 79 20.30 -1.08 -4.22
C GLY A 79 19.00 -1.56 -4.85
N TYR A 80 18.49 -0.81 -5.84
CA TYR A 80 17.41 -1.16 -6.72
C TYR A 80 17.87 -1.13 -8.18
N GLN A 81 17.28 -1.95 -9.00
CA GLN A 81 17.41 -1.88 -10.45
C GLN A 81 16.38 -0.89 -10.98
N VAL A 82 16.84 0.16 -11.64
CA VAL A 82 16.03 1.28 -12.13
C VAL A 82 16.10 1.31 -13.65
N ASN A 83 14.96 1.42 -14.29
CA ASN A 83 14.83 1.64 -15.73
C ASN A 83 13.69 2.63 -16.03
N THR A 84 13.38 2.87 -17.30
CA THR A 84 12.33 3.79 -17.75
C THR A 84 10.93 3.38 -17.26
N ASN A 85 10.68 2.09 -17.06
CA ASN A 85 9.37 1.57 -16.65
C ASN A 85 9.17 1.58 -15.13
N GLY A 86 10.25 1.76 -14.34
CA GLY A 86 10.16 1.82 -12.89
C GLY A 86 11.34 1.20 -12.16
N ILE A 87 11.04 0.62 -10.99
CA ILE A 87 12.01 0.15 -10.02
C ILE A 87 11.77 -1.33 -9.73
N ARG A 88 12.83 -2.14 -9.79
CA ARG A 88 12.84 -3.53 -9.36
C ARG A 88 13.79 -3.73 -8.19
N ILE A 89 13.61 -4.81 -7.47
CA ILE A 89 14.57 -5.23 -6.45
C ILE A 89 15.81 -5.76 -7.16
N CYS A 90 16.99 -5.44 -6.62
CA CYS A 90 18.25 -6.05 -7.07
C CYS A 90 18.15 -7.58 -7.00
N PRO A 91 18.47 -8.30 -8.08
CA PRO A 91 18.47 -9.77 -8.11
C PRO A 91 19.24 -10.39 -6.92
N ASP A 92 20.41 -9.85 -6.58
CA ASP A 92 21.22 -10.32 -5.45
C ASP A 92 20.47 -10.31 -4.12
N LYS A 93 19.57 -9.31 -3.90
CA LYS A 93 18.74 -9.25 -2.67
C LYS A 93 17.64 -10.30 -2.69
N VAL A 94 17.07 -10.57 -3.86
CA VAL A 94 16.08 -11.63 -4.07
C VAL A 94 16.73 -12.98 -3.82
N ASP A 95 17.86 -13.26 -4.45
CA ASP A 95 18.60 -14.50 -4.31
C ASP A 95 19.11 -14.71 -2.88
N ALA A 96 19.52 -13.64 -2.21
CA ALA A 96 19.90 -13.68 -0.80
C ALA A 96 18.77 -14.13 0.13
N VAL A 97 17.50 -13.94 -0.25
CA VAL A 97 16.35 -14.46 0.51
C VAL A 97 15.94 -15.85 0.02
N LEU A 98 15.91 -16.07 -1.29
CA LEU A 98 15.55 -17.37 -1.88
C LEU A 98 16.53 -18.49 -1.48
N SER A 99 17.82 -18.18 -1.35
CA SER A 99 18.85 -19.11 -0.91
C SER A 99 18.83 -19.45 0.59
N VAL A 100 18.08 -18.67 1.40
CA VAL A 100 17.97 -18.96 2.85
C VAL A 100 17.31 -20.31 3.07
N GLN A 101 17.94 -21.15 3.87
CA GLN A 101 17.29 -22.36 4.39
C GLN A 101 16.25 -22.00 5.43
N SER A 102 15.29 -22.89 5.65
CA SER A 102 14.28 -22.70 6.69
C SER A 102 14.96 -22.43 8.04
N PRO A 103 14.53 -21.38 8.77
CA PRO A 103 15.15 -20.98 10.03
C PRO A 103 15.20 -22.14 11.04
N LYS A 104 16.38 -22.37 11.62
CA LYS A 104 16.61 -23.43 12.64
C LYS A 104 16.78 -22.86 14.04
N CYS A 105 16.95 -21.56 14.18
CA CYS A 105 17.14 -20.90 15.46
C CYS A 105 16.61 -19.45 15.43
N LEU A 106 16.48 -18.85 16.61
CA LEU A 106 16.00 -17.48 16.79
C LEU A 106 16.79 -16.45 15.95
N LYS A 107 18.12 -16.61 15.84
CA LYS A 107 18.97 -15.75 15.03
C LYS A 107 18.63 -15.81 13.55
N ASP A 108 18.30 -17.00 13.05
CA ASP A 108 17.94 -17.17 11.63
C ASP A 108 16.61 -16.45 11.32
N VAL A 109 15.63 -16.55 12.23
CA VAL A 109 14.36 -15.81 12.10
C VAL A 109 14.59 -14.31 12.13
N GLN A 110 15.43 -13.80 13.04
CA GLN A 110 15.78 -12.39 13.10
C GLN A 110 16.47 -11.91 11.82
N LYS A 111 17.39 -12.71 11.29
CA LYS A 111 18.11 -12.45 10.04
C LYS A 111 17.15 -12.45 8.84
N LEU A 112 16.23 -13.42 8.78
CA LEU A 112 15.18 -13.48 7.76
C LEU A 112 14.29 -12.23 7.83
N ASN A 113 13.80 -11.87 9.02
CA ASN A 113 12.96 -10.68 9.19
C ASN A 113 13.69 -9.38 8.79
N GLY A 114 14.99 -9.27 9.08
CA GLY A 114 15.80 -8.14 8.63
C GLY A 114 15.90 -8.05 7.10
N ARG A 115 16.07 -9.19 6.43
CA ARG A 115 16.07 -9.25 4.97
C ARG A 115 14.70 -8.92 4.38
N LEU A 116 13.62 -9.46 4.94
CA LEU A 116 12.25 -9.17 4.51
C LEU A 116 11.87 -7.71 4.71
N ALA A 117 12.36 -7.07 5.78
CA ALA A 117 12.12 -5.66 6.03
C ALA A 117 12.64 -4.75 4.90
N SER A 118 13.76 -5.12 4.25
CA SER A 118 14.30 -4.40 3.10
C SER A 118 13.45 -4.55 1.83
N LEU A 119 12.59 -5.56 1.77
CA LEU A 119 11.71 -5.89 0.64
C LEU A 119 10.26 -5.43 0.83
N ASN A 120 9.92 -4.87 2.00
CA ASN A 120 8.54 -4.53 2.37
C ASN A 120 7.83 -3.61 1.36
N ARG A 121 8.58 -2.75 0.66
CA ARG A 121 8.02 -1.85 -0.36
C ARG A 121 7.39 -2.60 -1.53
N PHE A 122 7.86 -3.82 -1.82
CA PHE A 122 7.45 -4.64 -2.96
C PHE A 122 6.52 -5.78 -2.56
N LEU A 123 6.37 -6.04 -1.25
CA LEU A 123 5.63 -7.18 -0.74
C LEU A 123 4.24 -6.78 -0.27
N ALA A 124 3.22 -7.22 -1.00
CA ALA A 124 1.84 -7.10 -0.59
C ALA A 124 1.59 -7.82 0.75
N LYS A 125 0.86 -7.17 1.68
CA LYS A 125 0.52 -7.72 3.00
C LYS A 125 1.73 -8.28 3.77
N SER A 126 2.90 -7.63 3.65
CA SER A 126 4.16 -8.14 4.21
C SER A 126 4.08 -8.41 5.71
N ALA A 127 3.37 -7.59 6.47
CA ALA A 127 3.21 -7.76 7.91
C ALA A 127 2.40 -9.03 8.25
N GLU A 128 1.31 -9.28 7.51
CA GLU A 128 0.47 -10.46 7.67
C GLU A 128 1.25 -11.74 7.34
N LYS A 129 1.89 -11.78 6.17
CA LYS A 129 2.75 -12.89 5.71
C LYS A 129 3.91 -13.17 6.67
N SER A 130 4.37 -12.16 7.42
CA SER A 130 5.45 -12.31 8.41
C SER A 130 4.97 -12.64 9.83
N LEU A 131 3.65 -12.60 10.11
CA LEU A 131 3.10 -12.86 11.44
C LEU A 131 3.51 -14.21 12.06
N PRO A 132 3.53 -15.34 11.33
CA PRO A 132 3.94 -16.63 11.90
C PRO A 132 5.38 -16.57 12.44
N PHE A 133 6.28 -15.87 11.75
CA PHE A 133 7.65 -15.66 12.22
C PHE A 133 7.71 -14.78 13.47
N PHE A 134 6.91 -13.71 13.53
CA PHE A 134 6.84 -12.85 14.70
C PHE A 134 6.23 -13.57 15.90
N LYS A 135 5.22 -14.44 15.70
CA LYS A 135 4.64 -15.26 16.76
C LYS A 135 5.66 -16.23 17.34
N THR A 136 6.46 -16.88 16.49
CA THR A 136 7.57 -17.73 16.91
C THR A 136 8.60 -16.96 17.74
N LEU A 137 8.99 -15.75 17.30
CA LEU A 137 9.91 -14.89 18.04
C LEU A 137 9.39 -14.50 19.43
N LYS A 138 8.08 -14.21 19.55
CA LYS A 138 7.48 -13.84 20.84
C LYS A 138 7.39 -14.99 21.84
N LYS A 139 7.24 -16.22 21.37
CA LYS A 139 7.16 -17.42 22.24
C LYS A 139 8.53 -17.84 22.77
N CYS A 140 9.62 -17.42 22.13
CA CYS A 140 10.98 -17.78 22.54
C CYS A 140 11.52 -16.83 23.58
N THR A 141 11.50 -17.21 24.85
CA THR A 141 12.18 -16.49 25.95
C THR A 141 13.65 -16.85 26.07
N LYS A 142 14.01 -18.07 25.75
CA LYS A 142 15.40 -18.59 25.75
C LYS A 142 15.76 -19.12 24.37
N LYS A 143 17.06 -19.23 24.06
CA LYS A 143 17.54 -19.79 22.79
C LYS A 143 17.14 -21.25 22.57
N SER A 144 16.92 -22.01 23.65
CA SER A 144 16.47 -23.39 23.67
C SER A 144 15.01 -23.59 23.29
N ASP A 145 14.18 -22.53 23.38
CA ASP A 145 12.72 -22.62 23.27
C ASP A 145 12.23 -22.44 21.82
N PHE A 146 13.14 -22.50 20.85
CA PHE A 146 12.79 -22.37 19.44
C PHE A 146 12.03 -23.61 18.96
N LEU A 147 10.71 -23.49 18.83
CA LEU A 147 9.86 -24.51 18.22
C LEU A 147 9.52 -24.11 16.78
N ARG A 148 9.92 -24.94 15.85
CA ARG A 148 9.54 -24.82 14.46
C ARG A 148 8.08 -25.27 14.31
N THR A 149 7.18 -24.37 13.95
CA THR A 149 5.78 -24.69 13.69
C THR A 149 5.54 -24.96 12.21
N GLU A 150 4.59 -25.82 11.89
CA GLU A 150 4.19 -26.10 10.51
C GLU A 150 3.69 -24.83 9.80
N GLU A 151 2.97 -23.97 10.54
CA GLU A 151 2.52 -22.66 10.06
C GLU A 151 3.68 -21.76 9.62
N ALA A 152 4.76 -21.73 10.41
CA ALA A 152 5.95 -20.94 10.07
C ALA A 152 6.66 -21.48 8.83
N GLU A 153 6.68 -22.80 8.66
CA GLU A 153 7.27 -23.45 7.48
C GLU A 153 6.44 -23.21 6.21
N ALA A 154 5.12 -23.34 6.30
CA ALA A 154 4.21 -23.03 5.21
C ALA A 154 4.32 -21.54 4.80
N ALA A 155 4.32 -20.62 5.78
CA ALA A 155 4.51 -19.21 5.54
C ALA A 155 5.86 -18.88 4.90
N PHE A 156 6.92 -19.63 5.26
CA PHE A 156 8.24 -19.47 4.66
C PHE A 156 8.26 -19.87 3.18
N LYS A 157 7.63 -20.98 2.83
CA LYS A 157 7.51 -21.45 1.43
C LYS A 157 6.70 -20.46 0.59
N GLN A 158 5.52 -20.07 1.07
CA GLN A 158 4.67 -19.08 0.39
C GLN A 158 5.40 -17.74 0.21
N MET A 159 6.13 -17.28 1.22
CA MET A 159 6.93 -16.08 1.16
C MET A 159 7.97 -16.12 0.04
N LYS A 160 8.68 -17.25 -0.13
CA LYS A 160 9.64 -17.44 -1.24
C LYS A 160 8.96 -17.37 -2.61
N GLU A 161 7.79 -17.98 -2.76
CA GLU A 161 7.02 -17.94 -4.01
C GLU A 161 6.59 -16.51 -4.37
N HIS A 162 6.15 -15.74 -3.38
CA HIS A 162 5.80 -14.32 -3.57
C HIS A 162 7.02 -13.47 -3.93
N ILE A 163 8.17 -13.73 -3.30
CA ILE A 163 9.41 -12.99 -3.57
C ILE A 163 9.92 -13.26 -5.00
N ALA A 164 9.76 -14.48 -5.50
CA ALA A 164 10.12 -14.82 -6.86
C ALA A 164 9.26 -14.09 -7.92
N LYS A 165 8.08 -13.59 -7.56
CA LYS A 165 7.09 -12.95 -8.44
C LYS A 165 6.88 -11.46 -8.14
N PHE A 166 7.86 -10.77 -7.56
CA PHE A 166 7.70 -9.36 -7.24
C PHE A 166 7.32 -8.51 -8.45
N PRO A 167 6.32 -7.65 -8.31
CA PRO A 167 5.99 -6.69 -9.35
C PRO A 167 7.09 -5.62 -9.47
N MET A 168 7.22 -5.05 -10.66
CA MET A 168 7.93 -3.79 -10.82
C MET A 168 7.08 -2.66 -10.25
N LEU A 169 7.71 -1.74 -9.53
CA LEU A 169 7.04 -0.55 -9.01
C LEU A 169 7.26 0.61 -9.99
N THR A 170 6.17 1.31 -10.32
CA THR A 170 6.20 2.47 -11.22
C THR A 170 6.37 3.75 -10.43
N ALA A 171 7.01 4.76 -11.03
CA ALA A 171 7.02 6.11 -10.50
C ALA A 171 5.75 6.85 -10.96
N PRO A 172 5.09 7.63 -10.09
CA PRO A 172 3.98 8.46 -10.52
C PRO A 172 4.46 9.63 -11.39
N GLU A 173 3.61 10.09 -12.30
CA GLU A 173 3.81 11.31 -13.04
C GLU A 173 3.35 12.52 -12.21
N GLU A 174 3.75 13.73 -12.63
CA GLU A 174 3.42 14.94 -11.91
C GLU A 174 1.89 15.14 -11.85
N GLN A 175 1.35 15.38 -10.66
CA GLN A 175 -0.09 15.56 -10.40
C GLN A 175 -1.01 14.40 -10.83
N GLU A 176 -0.46 13.24 -11.13
CA GLU A 176 -1.23 12.04 -11.46
C GLU A 176 -2.13 11.62 -10.28
N GLU A 177 -3.37 11.22 -10.58
CA GLU A 177 -4.27 10.65 -9.57
C GLU A 177 -3.74 9.29 -9.10
N LEU A 178 -3.59 9.13 -7.79
CA LEU A 178 -3.12 7.88 -7.19
C LEU A 178 -4.26 7.16 -6.47
N ILE A 179 -4.32 5.86 -6.68
CA ILE A 179 -5.35 4.99 -6.16
C ILE A 179 -4.80 4.23 -4.95
N VAL A 180 -5.57 4.19 -3.87
CA VAL A 180 -5.23 3.45 -2.65
C VAL A 180 -6.23 2.33 -2.42
N TYR A 181 -5.75 1.10 -2.36
CA TYR A 181 -6.51 -0.05 -1.90
C TYR A 181 -6.09 -0.40 -0.48
N LEU A 182 -7.06 -0.73 0.35
CA LEU A 182 -6.88 -1.05 1.76
C LEU A 182 -7.21 -2.51 2.02
N ALA A 183 -6.50 -3.13 2.95
CA ALA A 183 -6.81 -4.45 3.46
C ALA A 183 -6.57 -4.51 4.96
N ALA A 184 -7.41 -5.26 5.65
CA ALA A 184 -7.32 -5.48 7.08
C ALA A 184 -7.52 -6.96 7.39
N SER A 185 -6.68 -7.50 8.26
CA SER A 185 -6.84 -8.82 8.86
C SER A 185 -6.91 -8.73 10.38
N LYS A 186 -6.99 -9.84 11.06
CA LYS A 186 -7.08 -9.85 12.54
C LYS A 186 -5.93 -9.10 13.19
N GLU A 187 -4.68 -9.31 12.72
CA GLU A 187 -3.48 -8.82 13.38
C GLU A 187 -2.60 -7.94 12.46
N ALA A 188 -3.08 -7.57 11.27
CA ALA A 188 -2.34 -6.72 10.34
C ALA A 188 -3.24 -5.80 9.53
N VAL A 189 -2.69 -4.67 9.12
CA VAL A 189 -3.30 -3.74 8.17
C VAL A 189 -2.32 -3.46 7.04
N SER A 190 -2.86 -3.30 5.84
CA SER A 190 -2.06 -3.09 4.64
C SER A 190 -2.72 -2.08 3.70
N ALA A 191 -1.91 -1.44 2.89
CA ALA A 191 -2.37 -0.60 1.79
C ALA A 191 -1.44 -0.76 0.59
N VAL A 192 -1.96 -0.55 -0.60
CA VAL A 192 -1.17 -0.39 -1.81
C VAL A 192 -1.51 0.95 -2.46
N LEU A 193 -0.48 1.68 -2.83
CA LEU A 193 -0.58 2.88 -3.66
C LEU A 193 -0.33 2.47 -5.11
N MET A 194 -1.24 2.84 -5.99
CA MET A 194 -1.22 2.47 -7.40
C MET A 194 -1.47 3.68 -8.29
N THR A 195 -1.10 3.56 -9.54
CA THR A 195 -1.51 4.44 -10.62
C THR A 195 -2.25 3.65 -11.69
N GLU A 196 -3.07 4.33 -12.49
CA GLU A 196 -3.80 3.73 -13.61
C GLU A 196 -3.49 4.49 -14.89
N ARG A 197 -2.85 3.81 -15.84
CA ARG A 197 -2.53 4.33 -17.18
C ARG A 197 -3.05 3.35 -18.22
N GLU A 198 -3.75 3.84 -19.23
CA GLU A 198 -4.29 3.01 -20.33
C GLU A 198 -5.15 1.83 -19.82
N ALA A 199 -5.99 2.09 -18.78
CA ALA A 199 -6.79 1.09 -18.09
C ALA A 199 -5.97 -0.07 -17.44
N ARG A 200 -4.67 0.13 -17.24
CA ARG A 200 -3.77 -0.79 -16.55
C ARG A 200 -3.33 -0.20 -15.22
N GLN A 201 -3.57 -0.91 -14.14
CA GLN A 201 -3.14 -0.51 -12.82
C GLN A 201 -1.74 -1.02 -12.52
N MET A 202 -0.87 -0.11 -12.04
CA MET A 202 0.52 -0.40 -11.73
C MET A 202 0.83 0.01 -10.28
N PRO A 203 1.50 -0.84 -9.51
CA PRO A 203 1.82 -0.52 -8.12
C PRO A 203 2.98 0.48 -8.04
N ILE A 204 2.85 1.43 -7.12
CA ILE A 204 3.89 2.39 -6.76
C ILE A 204 4.55 1.99 -5.45
N TYR A 205 3.75 1.57 -4.46
CA TYR A 205 4.25 1.26 -3.13
C TYR A 205 3.30 0.36 -2.34
N PHE A 206 3.84 -0.68 -1.70
CA PHE A 206 3.12 -1.48 -0.72
C PHE A 206 3.47 -1.04 0.69
N VAL A 207 2.46 -0.89 1.54
CA VAL A 207 2.61 -0.56 2.96
C VAL A 207 1.90 -1.61 3.78
N SER A 208 2.53 -2.10 4.84
CA SER A 208 1.92 -3.07 5.72
C SER A 208 2.43 -2.91 7.15
N ARG A 209 1.57 -3.17 8.13
CA ARG A 209 1.88 -3.07 9.55
C ARG A 209 1.14 -4.14 10.35
N ALA A 210 1.86 -4.86 11.21
CA ALA A 210 1.23 -5.68 12.24
C ALA A 210 0.61 -4.78 13.32
N ILE A 211 -0.63 -5.05 13.70
CA ILE A 211 -1.34 -4.39 14.80
C ILE A 211 -1.11 -5.15 16.11
N ARG A 212 -1.11 -4.44 17.23
CA ARG A 212 -0.76 -5.01 18.54
C ARG A 212 -1.61 -4.42 19.66
N GLY A 213 -1.71 -5.16 20.75
CA GLY A 213 -2.43 -4.70 21.94
C GLY A 213 -3.89 -4.38 21.64
N PRO A 214 -4.42 -3.23 22.08
CA PRO A 214 -5.83 -2.87 21.90
C PRO A 214 -6.25 -2.72 20.43
N GLU A 215 -5.32 -2.46 19.49
CA GLU A 215 -5.62 -2.32 18.07
C GLU A 215 -6.17 -3.63 17.45
N ILE A 216 -5.88 -4.79 18.03
CA ILE A 216 -6.37 -6.09 17.56
C ILE A 216 -7.90 -6.18 17.64
N ASN A 217 -8.46 -5.55 18.68
CA ASN A 217 -9.90 -5.56 18.97
C ASN A 217 -10.68 -4.46 18.21
N TYR A 218 -10.03 -3.74 17.32
CA TYR A 218 -10.70 -2.75 16.49
C TYR A 218 -11.67 -3.43 15.53
N THR A 219 -12.78 -2.78 15.25
CA THR A 219 -13.72 -3.22 14.22
C THR A 219 -13.05 -3.27 12.84
N ALA A 220 -13.61 -4.00 11.90
CA ALA A 220 -13.09 -4.10 10.53
C ALA A 220 -12.92 -2.69 9.91
N MET A 221 -13.90 -1.82 10.09
CA MET A 221 -13.87 -0.43 9.62
C MET A 221 -12.74 0.38 10.27
N GLU A 222 -12.57 0.29 11.60
CA GLU A 222 -11.49 1.00 12.29
C GLU A 222 -10.11 0.52 11.82
N LYS A 223 -9.97 -0.77 11.52
CA LYS A 223 -8.74 -1.34 10.97
C LYS A 223 -8.45 -0.80 9.57
N LEU A 224 -9.47 -0.66 8.70
CA LEU A 224 -9.30 -0.06 7.36
C LEU A 224 -8.91 1.41 7.46
N VAL A 225 -9.59 2.21 8.30
CA VAL A 225 -9.20 3.61 8.53
C VAL A 225 -7.78 3.68 9.12
N ARG A 226 -7.42 2.74 10.01
CA ARG A 226 -6.07 2.61 10.56
C ARG A 226 -5.03 2.29 9.49
N ALA A 227 -5.37 1.46 8.50
CA ALA A 227 -4.53 1.20 7.32
C ALA A 227 -4.27 2.48 6.53
N LEU A 228 -5.32 3.26 6.27
CA LEU A 228 -5.23 4.54 5.55
C LEU A 228 -4.37 5.56 6.29
N VAL A 229 -4.59 5.74 7.60
CA VAL A 229 -3.76 6.60 8.47
C VAL A 229 -2.29 6.14 8.48
N HIS A 230 -2.04 4.84 8.45
CA HIS A 230 -0.67 4.34 8.39
C HIS A 230 -0.04 4.63 7.02
N ALA A 231 -0.79 4.42 5.94
CA ALA A 231 -0.34 4.72 4.57
C ALA A 231 -0.06 6.21 4.39
N SER A 232 -0.96 7.10 4.81
CA SER A 232 -0.79 8.56 4.68
C SER A 232 0.46 9.05 5.42
N LYS A 233 0.74 8.54 6.61
CA LYS A 233 1.96 8.87 7.36
C LYS A 233 3.22 8.35 6.69
N ARG A 234 3.18 7.10 6.19
CA ARG A 234 4.35 6.46 5.59
C ARG A 234 4.67 7.03 4.21
N LEU A 235 3.64 7.41 3.47
CA LEU A 235 3.70 7.90 2.09
C LEU A 235 3.36 9.39 1.99
N ARG A 236 3.61 10.16 3.05
CA ARG A 236 3.20 11.56 3.18
C ARG A 236 3.53 12.39 1.95
N ARG A 237 4.71 12.23 1.35
CA ARG A 237 5.13 12.98 0.16
C ARG A 237 4.20 12.73 -1.03
N TYR A 238 3.77 11.47 -1.24
CA TYR A 238 2.81 11.14 -2.30
C TYR A 238 1.44 11.75 -2.01
N PHE A 239 0.96 11.64 -0.76
CA PHE A 239 -0.32 12.20 -0.34
C PHE A 239 -0.39 13.73 -0.42
N GLN A 240 0.75 14.42 -0.33
CA GLN A 240 0.84 15.88 -0.45
C GLN A 240 1.00 16.35 -1.91
N ALA A 241 1.61 15.53 -2.76
CA ALA A 241 1.95 15.91 -4.13
C ALA A 241 0.90 15.50 -5.16
N HIS A 242 0.00 14.56 -4.82
CA HIS A 242 -0.94 13.95 -5.76
C HIS A 242 -2.36 13.90 -5.21
N PRO A 243 -3.39 14.00 -6.09
CA PRO A 243 -4.77 13.66 -5.73
C PRO A 243 -4.84 12.18 -5.32
N ILE A 244 -5.49 11.87 -4.19
CA ILE A 244 -5.58 10.50 -3.67
C ILE A 244 -7.02 10.01 -3.73
N THR A 245 -7.24 8.88 -4.37
CA THR A 245 -8.54 8.20 -4.41
C THR A 245 -8.45 6.87 -3.68
N VAL A 246 -9.26 6.69 -2.65
CA VAL A 246 -9.37 5.43 -1.88
C VAL A 246 -10.52 4.62 -2.42
N ILE A 247 -10.24 3.38 -2.79
CA ILE A 247 -11.26 2.42 -3.26
C ILE A 247 -11.70 1.54 -2.09
N THR A 248 -12.96 1.68 -1.71
CA THR A 248 -13.54 0.90 -0.61
C THR A 248 -15.07 0.84 -0.71
N ASP A 249 -15.66 -0.31 -0.38
CA ASP A 249 -17.11 -0.48 -0.29
C ASP A 249 -17.65 -0.08 1.09
N GLN A 250 -16.75 0.20 2.02
CA GLN A 250 -17.11 0.59 3.37
C GLN A 250 -17.50 2.06 3.43
N PRO A 251 -18.48 2.48 4.25
CA PRO A 251 -18.94 3.86 4.35
C PRO A 251 -17.95 4.78 5.08
N SER A 252 -16.65 4.64 4.73
CA SER A 252 -15.55 5.39 5.36
C SER A 252 -15.72 6.90 5.22
N LYS A 253 -16.28 7.37 4.10
CA LYS A 253 -16.55 8.79 3.87
C LYS A 253 -17.49 9.35 4.92
N ASN A 254 -18.61 8.66 5.19
CA ASN A 254 -19.62 9.13 6.14
C ASN A 254 -19.08 9.14 7.57
N ILE A 255 -18.19 8.20 7.91
CA ILE A 255 -17.61 8.11 9.24
C ILE A 255 -16.52 9.16 9.44
N LEU A 256 -15.70 9.42 8.41
CA LEU A 256 -14.62 10.40 8.50
C LEU A 256 -15.13 11.85 8.39
N SER A 257 -16.28 12.09 7.75
CA SER A 257 -16.89 13.42 7.63
C SER A 257 -17.86 13.77 8.76
N ASN A 258 -18.33 12.80 9.55
CA ASN A 258 -19.22 13.04 10.68
C ASN A 258 -18.43 13.58 11.89
N SER A 259 -18.70 14.82 12.26
CA SER A 259 -18.14 15.47 13.45
C SER A 259 -18.58 14.82 14.79
N GLU A 260 -19.61 13.99 14.77
CA GLU A 260 -20.15 13.28 15.94
C GLU A 260 -19.38 11.99 16.28
N VAL A 261 -18.45 11.57 15.43
CA VAL A 261 -17.63 10.38 15.71
C VAL A 261 -16.63 10.70 16.82
N ALA A 262 -16.90 10.18 18.02
CA ALA A 262 -16.09 10.45 19.20
C ALA A 262 -14.76 9.68 19.21
N GLY A 263 -13.78 10.20 19.96
CA GLY A 263 -12.57 9.50 20.33
C GLY A 263 -11.49 9.40 19.26
N ARG A 264 -11.00 8.19 18.99
CA ARG A 264 -9.85 7.95 18.10
C ARG A 264 -10.17 8.19 16.63
N MET A 265 -11.41 7.94 16.19
CA MET A 265 -11.84 8.16 14.81
C MET A 265 -11.79 9.65 14.45
N GLN A 266 -12.20 10.52 15.35
CA GLN A 266 -12.08 11.97 15.18
C GLN A 266 -10.63 12.41 14.99
N LYS A 267 -9.70 11.86 15.80
CA LYS A 267 -8.26 12.15 15.63
C LYS A 267 -7.74 11.70 14.27
N TRP A 268 -8.21 10.56 13.76
CA TRP A 268 -7.83 10.06 12.44
C TRP A 268 -8.45 10.88 11.32
N SER A 269 -9.70 11.31 11.46
CA SER A 269 -10.37 12.20 10.52
C SER A 269 -9.60 13.52 10.35
N ILE A 270 -9.21 14.15 11.45
CA ILE A 270 -8.39 15.38 11.43
C ILE A 270 -7.05 15.14 10.71
N GLN A 271 -6.37 14.01 11.00
CA GLN A 271 -5.10 13.68 10.34
C GLN A 271 -5.25 13.42 8.85
N LEU A 272 -6.35 12.82 8.43
CA LEU A 272 -6.62 12.53 7.01
C LEU A 272 -7.15 13.75 6.27
N GLY A 273 -7.82 14.68 6.97
CA GLY A 273 -8.31 15.94 6.40
C GLY A 273 -7.19 16.87 5.88
N GLU A 274 -5.93 16.66 6.29
CA GLU A 274 -4.75 17.34 5.73
C GLU A 274 -4.56 16.98 4.23
N PHE A 275 -5.05 15.84 3.80
CA PHE A 275 -4.90 15.33 2.44
C PHE A 275 -6.24 15.33 1.72
N GLY A 276 -6.32 15.87 0.52
CA GLY A 276 -7.54 15.88 -0.29
C GLY A 276 -7.96 14.48 -0.78
N ILE A 277 -8.40 13.61 0.16
CA ILE A 277 -8.73 12.21 -0.13
C ILE A 277 -10.14 12.09 -0.68
N HIS A 278 -10.27 11.51 -1.86
CA HIS A 278 -11.53 11.13 -2.47
C HIS A 278 -11.83 9.66 -2.20
N ASN A 279 -13.12 9.32 -2.02
CA ASN A 279 -13.54 7.94 -1.85
C ASN A 279 -14.37 7.52 -3.06
N ARG A 280 -14.05 6.36 -3.62
CA ARG A 280 -14.85 5.71 -4.68
C ARG A 280 -15.27 4.33 -4.22
N PRO A 281 -16.50 3.87 -4.56
CA PRO A 281 -16.89 2.49 -4.35
C PRO A 281 -16.04 1.56 -5.21
N ARG A 282 -15.91 0.31 -4.78
CA ARG A 282 -15.21 -0.71 -5.56
C ARG A 282 -16.06 -1.07 -6.78
N VAL A 283 -15.49 -0.92 -7.95
CA VAL A 283 -16.01 -1.47 -9.20
C VAL A 283 -15.27 -2.77 -9.46
N SER A 284 -15.85 -3.75 -10.16
CA SER A 284 -15.24 -5.06 -10.39
C SER A 284 -13.78 -4.91 -10.85
N VAL A 285 -12.86 -5.48 -10.08
CA VAL A 285 -11.43 -5.28 -10.27
C VAL A 285 -10.89 -6.28 -11.29
N LYS A 286 -10.26 -5.79 -12.34
CA LYS A 286 -9.51 -6.62 -13.30
C LYS A 286 -8.02 -6.51 -12.97
N GLY A 287 -7.40 -7.58 -12.50
CA GLY A 287 -5.95 -7.62 -12.34
C GLY A 287 -5.44 -8.48 -11.18
N GLN A 288 -4.40 -9.26 -11.44
CA GLN A 288 -3.82 -10.22 -10.50
C GLN A 288 -3.12 -9.57 -9.30
N VAL A 289 -2.57 -8.36 -9.49
CA VAL A 289 -1.88 -7.60 -8.42
C VAL A 289 -2.85 -7.18 -7.30
N LEU A 290 -4.12 -6.97 -7.65
CA LEU A 290 -5.17 -6.56 -6.72
C LEU A 290 -5.84 -7.74 -6.01
N ALA A 291 -5.71 -8.97 -6.52
CA ALA A 291 -6.31 -10.15 -5.90
C ALA A 291 -5.92 -10.30 -4.42
N ASP A 292 -4.69 -9.94 -4.08
CA ASP A 292 -4.21 -9.94 -2.69
C ASP A 292 -4.88 -8.88 -1.78
N PHE A 293 -5.52 -7.86 -2.36
CA PHE A 293 -6.22 -6.78 -1.65
C PHE A 293 -7.74 -6.85 -1.75
N ILE A 294 -8.29 -7.83 -2.48
CA ILE A 294 -9.74 -7.97 -2.67
C ILE A 294 -10.45 -8.33 -1.36
N VAL A 295 -9.78 -8.97 -0.42
CA VAL A 295 -10.37 -9.39 0.86
C VAL A 295 -10.27 -8.25 1.87
N GLU A 296 -11.28 -7.40 1.95
CA GLU A 296 -11.42 -6.36 2.99
C GLU A 296 -11.89 -6.92 4.34
N ARG A 297 -12.53 -8.09 4.35
CA ARG A 297 -13.00 -8.73 5.59
C ARG A 297 -11.84 -9.38 6.33
N PRO A 298 -11.79 -9.23 7.67
CA PRO A 298 -10.99 -10.13 8.48
C PRO A 298 -11.51 -11.56 8.29
N GLU A 299 -10.61 -12.51 8.06
CA GLU A 299 -10.96 -13.94 7.87
C GLU A 299 -11.61 -14.62 9.10
N ASP A 300 -12.08 -13.88 10.09
CA ASP A 300 -12.51 -14.34 11.41
C ASP A 300 -14.02 -14.37 11.66
N GLU A 301 -14.86 -14.19 10.68
CA GLU A 301 -16.20 -14.74 10.80
C GLU A 301 -16.13 -16.17 10.27
N GLY A 302 -15.83 -17.10 11.15
CA GLY A 302 -15.72 -18.51 10.88
C GLY A 302 -16.97 -19.03 10.17
N LEU A 303 -16.84 -19.16 8.88
CA LEU A 303 -17.60 -20.14 8.13
C LEU A 303 -16.65 -21.33 7.95
N ASP A 304 -16.83 -22.24 8.85
CA ASP A 304 -16.41 -23.63 8.77
C ASP A 304 -16.88 -24.16 7.38
N ASN A 305 -15.98 -24.11 6.38
CA ASN A 305 -16.19 -24.75 5.10
C ASN A 305 -15.85 -26.24 5.24
N SER A 306 -16.51 -26.92 6.14
CA SER A 306 -16.82 -28.32 5.96
C SER A 306 -18.02 -28.37 4.99
N ALA A 307 -17.84 -29.04 3.86
CA ALA A 307 -18.91 -29.40 2.96
C ALA A 307 -20.08 -29.97 3.77
N LYS A 308 -21.06 -29.14 4.01
CA LYS A 308 -22.39 -29.53 4.44
C LYS A 308 -23.33 -29.17 3.31
N GLU A 309 -24.06 -30.19 2.91
CA GLU A 309 -25.25 -30.16 2.10
C GLU A 309 -26.04 -28.88 2.28
N GLU A 310 -26.58 -28.38 1.18
CA GLU A 310 -27.43 -27.19 1.08
C GLU A 310 -28.57 -27.30 2.10
N GLU A 311 -28.41 -26.72 3.29
CA GLU A 311 -29.53 -26.29 4.10
C GLU A 311 -30.11 -25.00 3.50
N PRO A 312 -31.45 -24.86 3.41
CA PRO A 312 -32.07 -23.69 2.85
C PRO A 312 -31.68 -22.45 3.57
N LEU A 313 -31.15 -21.43 2.84
CA LEU A 313 -30.76 -20.13 3.31
C LEU A 313 -31.83 -19.55 4.26
N PRO A 314 -31.41 -18.93 5.39
CA PRO A 314 -32.34 -18.21 6.24
C PRO A 314 -32.97 -17.11 5.40
N THR A 315 -34.25 -17.22 5.30
CA THR A 315 -35.21 -16.41 4.60
C THR A 315 -34.98 -14.92 4.87
N ARG A 316 -34.67 -14.18 3.82
CA ARG A 316 -34.39 -12.74 3.91
C ARG A 316 -35.69 -11.96 3.71
N TRP A 317 -35.88 -10.92 4.49
CA TRP A 317 -36.87 -9.89 4.23
C TRP A 317 -36.49 -9.08 2.99
N THR A 318 -37.42 -8.83 2.12
CA THR A 318 -37.19 -8.02 0.90
C THR A 318 -37.98 -6.72 1.02
N LEU A 319 -37.26 -5.60 0.84
CA LEU A 319 -37.85 -4.27 0.91
C LEU A 319 -37.93 -3.65 -0.50
N PHE A 320 -39.12 -3.34 -0.94
CA PHE A 320 -39.36 -2.54 -2.14
C PHE A 320 -39.78 -1.13 -1.72
N THR A 321 -39.22 -0.13 -2.37
CA THR A 321 -39.59 1.27 -2.12
C THR A 321 -39.85 2.00 -3.43
N ASP A 322 -40.93 2.78 -3.48
CA ASP A 322 -41.22 3.70 -4.58
C ASP A 322 -41.59 5.08 -4.02
N GLY A 323 -41.00 6.11 -4.57
CA GLY A 323 -41.19 7.48 -4.13
C GLY A 323 -41.84 8.35 -5.17
N SER A 324 -42.81 9.18 -4.75
CA SER A 324 -43.45 10.19 -5.60
C SER A 324 -43.25 11.60 -4.98
N SER A 325 -42.99 12.58 -5.85
CA SER A 325 -42.88 14.00 -5.50
C SER A 325 -43.91 14.77 -6.32
N CYS A 326 -44.79 15.52 -5.66
CA CYS A 326 -45.78 16.42 -6.25
C CYS A 326 -45.89 17.73 -5.47
N VAL A 327 -46.62 18.69 -6.03
CA VAL A 327 -46.82 20.03 -5.48
C VAL A 327 -47.43 20.01 -4.05
N ASP A 328 -48.22 18.95 -3.76
CA ASP A 328 -48.89 18.79 -2.45
C ASP A 328 -48.07 17.98 -1.42
N GLY A 329 -46.78 17.72 -1.68
CA GLY A 329 -45.85 17.02 -0.80
C GLY A 329 -45.31 15.71 -1.38
N CYS A 330 -44.30 15.19 -0.71
CA CYS A 330 -43.56 13.98 -1.10
C CYS A 330 -44.06 12.77 -0.32
N ARG A 331 -44.23 11.66 -1.00
CA ARG A 331 -44.72 10.40 -0.43
C ARG A 331 -43.84 9.23 -0.89
N ALA A 332 -43.77 8.18 -0.10
CA ALA A 332 -43.14 6.93 -0.48
C ALA A 332 -44.05 5.75 -0.15
N GLY A 333 -44.14 4.80 -1.06
CA GLY A 333 -44.68 3.49 -0.82
C GLY A 333 -43.55 2.54 -0.44
N VAL A 334 -43.82 1.73 0.58
CA VAL A 334 -42.85 0.72 1.07
C VAL A 334 -43.60 -0.60 1.14
N ILE A 335 -43.04 -1.64 0.51
CA ILE A 335 -43.52 -3.02 0.62
C ILE A 335 -42.40 -3.84 1.24
N LEU A 336 -42.67 -4.43 2.39
CA LEU A 336 -41.79 -5.33 3.08
C LEU A 336 -42.33 -6.74 2.97
N THR A 337 -41.61 -7.61 2.27
CA THR A 337 -41.99 -9.01 2.09
C THR A 337 -41.20 -9.86 3.06
N ASP A 338 -41.87 -10.64 3.88
CA ASP A 338 -41.23 -11.57 4.79
C ASP A 338 -40.73 -12.81 4.02
N PRO A 339 -40.01 -13.66 4.72
CA PRO A 339 -39.50 -14.90 4.15
C PRO A 339 -40.58 -15.92 3.72
N GLU A 340 -41.75 -15.80 4.25
CA GLU A 340 -42.89 -16.68 3.98
C GLU A 340 -43.74 -16.13 2.84
N GLY A 341 -43.33 -14.94 2.25
CA GLY A 341 -44.00 -14.30 1.14
C GLY A 341 -45.17 -13.40 1.52
N MET A 342 -45.33 -13.09 2.83
CA MET A 342 -46.33 -12.12 3.28
C MET A 342 -45.85 -10.69 3.06
N GLU A 343 -46.70 -9.86 2.49
CA GLU A 343 -46.41 -8.48 2.15
C GLU A 343 -47.03 -7.51 3.16
N PHE A 344 -46.21 -6.64 3.69
CA PHE A 344 -46.62 -5.53 4.55
C PHE A 344 -46.42 -4.21 3.80
N THR A 345 -47.54 -3.52 3.49
CA THR A 345 -47.53 -2.31 2.70
C THR A 345 -47.68 -1.09 3.60
N TYR A 346 -46.80 -0.11 3.43
CA TYR A 346 -46.83 1.15 4.16
C TYR A 346 -46.83 2.34 3.20
N ALA A 347 -47.58 3.39 3.54
CA ALA A 347 -47.53 4.67 2.83
C ALA A 347 -46.92 5.73 3.80
N LEU A 348 -45.82 6.32 3.38
CA LEU A 348 -45.11 7.36 4.14
C LEU A 348 -45.37 8.73 3.51
N ARG A 349 -45.64 9.74 4.32
CA ARG A 349 -45.68 11.13 3.90
C ARG A 349 -44.53 11.88 4.56
N PHE A 350 -43.69 12.50 3.74
CA PHE A 350 -42.59 13.30 4.25
C PHE A 350 -43.06 14.68 4.69
N GLN A 351 -42.52 15.17 5.80
CA GLN A 351 -42.82 16.53 6.31
C GLN A 351 -41.85 17.59 5.76
N PHE A 352 -40.93 17.18 4.85
CA PHE A 352 -39.95 18.08 4.24
C PHE A 352 -40.01 17.91 2.71
N GLU A 353 -39.56 18.94 1.99
CA GLU A 353 -39.51 18.92 0.53
C GLU A 353 -38.37 18.00 0.06
N THR A 354 -38.69 17.01 -0.81
CA THR A 354 -37.73 16.13 -1.43
C THR A 354 -37.85 16.14 -2.93
N THR A 355 -36.79 15.84 -3.64
CA THR A 355 -36.79 15.60 -5.08
C THR A 355 -36.87 14.09 -5.36
N LYS A 356 -37.32 13.70 -6.59
CA LYS A 356 -37.39 12.28 -7.00
C LYS A 356 -36.11 11.47 -6.81
N GLN A 357 -34.96 12.13 -6.73
CA GLN A 357 -33.67 11.46 -6.49
C GLN A 357 -33.43 11.06 -5.02
N ASN A 358 -34.08 11.74 -4.08
CA ASN A 358 -33.92 11.48 -2.65
C ASN A 358 -34.91 10.45 -2.09
N THR A 359 -35.84 9.97 -2.91
CA THR A 359 -36.86 8.99 -2.51
C THR A 359 -36.53 7.54 -2.92
N LYS A 360 -35.40 7.32 -3.64
CA LYS A 360 -34.89 5.98 -3.95
C LYS A 360 -33.69 5.67 -3.05
N HIS A 361 -33.95 5.10 -1.89
CA HIS A 361 -32.97 4.37 -1.08
C HIS A 361 -33.68 3.24 -0.33
#